data_5d757571e3725c210a4abcf4cf37d25a
#
_entry.id   5d757571e3725c210a4abcf4cf37d25a
#
_cell.length_a   1.000
_cell.length_b   1.000
_cell.length_c   1.000
_cell.angle_alpha   90.00
_cell.angle_beta   90.00
_cell.angle_gamma   90.00
#
_symmetry.space_group_name_H-M   'P 1'
#
loop_
_entity.id
_entity.type
_entity.pdbx_description
1 polymer ?
#
loop_
_entity_poly.entity_id
_entity_poly.type
_entity_poly.pdbx_seq_one_letter_code
_entity_poly.pdbx_strand_id
1 'polypeptide(L)'
;MSVARTLTLGNAEVTRVGLGTNRLTDTPENVAFIRDAVAEGLSHIDTAHVYAGGASEQTIGAALSPVPDGVLVATKGGYGGAGHGRREALRSEIEESLRRLRTDVIPLYYLHRVDPETPLEESVGAIAECRERGLIQHVGISSASVEQVERARKVAPIAAVQNHYNLSERAHDDVIDYCAEEGIVFVPYFPLRGGGPPALDDVAERRGATPAQVALAWLVRRSRTMLPIPGTLSLEHLRENLAALDVELSEEEYEALR
;
A
#
# COMPACT_ATOMS: atom_id res chain seq x y z
N MET A 1 -1.49 19.60 -15.19
CA MET A 1 -0.05 19.26 -14.99
C MET A 1 0.08 17.76 -14.96
N SER A 2 0.97 17.19 -15.77
CA SER A 2 1.20 15.75 -15.75
C SER A 2 1.75 15.32 -14.38
N VAL A 3 1.22 14.24 -13.84
CA VAL A 3 1.65 13.70 -12.55
C VAL A 3 2.88 12.81 -12.80
N ALA A 4 3.88 12.86 -11.92
CA ALA A 4 5.01 11.94 -11.99
C ALA A 4 4.51 10.49 -11.94
N ARG A 5 5.02 9.60 -12.79
CA ARG A 5 4.61 8.18 -12.86
C ARG A 5 5.19 7.34 -11.72
N THR A 6 6.25 7.84 -11.10
CA THR A 6 6.96 7.17 -10.00
C THR A 6 7.06 8.07 -8.77
N LEU A 7 7.33 7.47 -7.63
CA LEU A 7 7.72 8.15 -6.40
C LEU A 7 8.76 7.31 -5.65
N THR A 8 9.47 7.94 -4.72
CA THR A 8 10.42 7.25 -3.85
C THR A 8 9.71 6.74 -2.59
N LEU A 9 9.77 5.43 -2.34
CA LEU A 9 9.31 4.77 -1.12
C LEU A 9 10.50 4.12 -0.43
N GLY A 10 10.90 4.69 0.69
CA GLY A 10 12.13 4.29 1.35
C GLY A 10 13.35 4.61 0.48
N ASN A 11 14.03 3.58 -0.01
CA ASN A 11 15.18 3.69 -0.92
C ASN A 11 14.89 3.21 -2.35
N ALA A 12 13.64 2.86 -2.66
CA ALA A 12 13.21 2.36 -3.95
C ALA A 12 12.36 3.39 -4.71
N GLU A 13 12.54 3.47 -6.03
CA GLU A 13 11.63 4.16 -6.92
C GLU A 13 10.54 3.19 -7.38
N VAL A 14 9.27 3.53 -7.12
CA VAL A 14 8.13 2.66 -7.43
C VAL A 14 7.08 3.41 -8.26
N THR A 15 6.31 2.65 -9.06
CA THR A 15 5.14 3.19 -9.78
C THR A 15 4.13 3.76 -8.79
N ARG A 16 3.51 4.89 -9.11
CA ARG A 16 2.55 5.57 -8.23
C ARG A 16 1.17 4.90 -8.14
N VAL A 17 1.00 3.75 -8.79
CA VAL A 17 -0.11 2.82 -8.60
C VAL A 17 0.49 1.45 -8.33
N GLY A 18 0.18 0.87 -7.19
CA GLY A 18 0.61 -0.46 -6.79
C GLY A 18 -0.49 -1.51 -6.95
N LEU A 19 -0.26 -2.71 -6.43
CA LEU A 19 -1.21 -3.82 -6.43
C LEU A 19 -1.51 -4.27 -4.99
N GLY A 20 -2.78 -4.17 -4.57
CA GLY A 20 -3.28 -4.78 -3.33
C GLY A 20 -3.66 -6.25 -3.54
N THR A 21 -3.25 -7.14 -2.62
CA THR A 21 -3.35 -8.58 -2.80
C THR A 21 -4.23 -9.29 -1.75
N ASN A 22 -5.16 -8.59 -1.13
CA ASN A 22 -6.01 -9.16 -0.06
C ASN A 22 -6.90 -10.34 -0.50
N ARG A 23 -7.09 -10.53 -1.82
CA ARG A 23 -7.84 -11.66 -2.43
C ARG A 23 -6.95 -12.68 -3.12
N LEU A 24 -5.63 -12.51 -3.06
CA LEU A 24 -4.68 -13.40 -3.71
C LEU A 24 -4.58 -14.72 -2.94
N THR A 25 -4.91 -15.82 -3.60
CA THR A 25 -4.83 -17.19 -3.09
C THR A 25 -3.72 -17.98 -3.77
N ASP A 26 -3.24 -19.04 -3.14
CA ASP A 26 -2.12 -19.84 -3.65
C ASP A 26 -2.62 -20.83 -4.72
N THR A 27 -2.60 -20.36 -5.98
CA THR A 27 -2.88 -21.18 -7.16
C THR A 27 -1.83 -20.91 -8.25
N PRO A 28 -1.59 -21.87 -9.18
CA PRO A 28 -0.65 -21.66 -10.29
C PRO A 28 -0.98 -20.44 -11.14
N GLU A 29 -2.27 -20.16 -11.36
CA GLU A 29 -2.74 -19.01 -12.13
C GLU A 29 -2.37 -17.68 -11.44
N ASN A 30 -2.54 -17.63 -10.12
CA ASN A 30 -2.19 -16.45 -9.34
C ASN A 30 -0.67 -16.24 -9.24
N VAL A 31 0.13 -17.31 -9.20
CA VAL A 31 1.58 -17.24 -9.30
C VAL A 31 2.00 -16.67 -10.67
N ALA A 32 1.39 -17.12 -11.75
CA ALA A 32 1.62 -16.58 -13.09
C ALA A 32 1.20 -15.11 -13.17
N PHE A 33 0.01 -14.77 -12.67
CA PHE A 33 -0.49 -13.39 -12.62
C PHE A 33 0.52 -12.41 -11.97
N ILE A 34 1.11 -12.78 -10.83
CA ILE A 34 2.10 -11.90 -10.14
C ILE A 34 3.35 -11.70 -11.00
N ARG A 35 3.85 -12.74 -11.69
CA ARG A 35 4.99 -12.62 -12.61
C ARG A 35 4.67 -11.71 -13.79
N ASP A 36 3.52 -11.93 -14.40
CA ASP A 36 3.06 -11.13 -15.54
C ASP A 36 2.80 -9.68 -15.13
N ALA A 37 2.26 -9.44 -13.93
CA ALA A 37 2.06 -8.10 -13.38
C ALA A 37 3.37 -7.30 -13.26
N VAL A 38 4.44 -7.95 -12.78
CA VAL A 38 5.77 -7.33 -12.73
C VAL A 38 6.33 -7.09 -14.13
N ALA A 39 6.11 -8.01 -15.08
CA ALA A 39 6.52 -7.84 -16.47
C ALA A 39 5.79 -6.68 -17.17
N GLU A 40 4.56 -6.34 -16.75
CA GLU A 40 3.81 -5.15 -17.19
C GLU A 40 4.30 -3.84 -16.55
N GLY A 41 5.35 -3.88 -15.73
CA GLY A 41 5.96 -2.70 -15.11
C GLY A 41 5.43 -2.35 -13.72
N LEU A 42 4.66 -3.26 -13.08
CA LEU A 42 4.29 -3.10 -11.67
C LEU A 42 5.54 -3.21 -10.80
N SER A 43 5.78 -2.21 -9.94
CA SER A 43 6.95 -2.19 -9.06
C SER A 43 6.61 -2.10 -7.57
N HIS A 44 5.31 -2.04 -7.20
CA HIS A 44 4.87 -2.07 -5.80
C HIS A 44 3.75 -3.08 -5.59
N ILE A 45 3.98 -4.06 -4.71
CA ILE A 45 3.01 -5.09 -4.32
C ILE A 45 2.77 -4.99 -2.82
N ASP A 46 1.50 -4.88 -2.41
CA ASP A 46 1.08 -4.78 -1.02
C ASP A 46 0.33 -6.04 -0.59
N THR A 47 0.85 -6.74 0.42
CA THR A 47 0.24 -7.91 1.04
C THR A 47 0.15 -7.76 2.56
N ALA A 48 -0.21 -8.80 3.28
CA ALA A 48 -0.18 -8.90 4.74
C ALA A 48 -0.11 -10.35 5.20
N HIS A 49 0.47 -10.56 6.39
CA HIS A 49 0.57 -11.86 7.06
C HIS A 49 -0.77 -12.62 7.11
N VAL A 50 -1.88 -11.90 7.35
CA VAL A 50 -3.22 -12.49 7.50
C VAL A 50 -3.95 -12.73 6.19
N TYR A 51 -3.49 -12.19 5.05
CA TYR A 51 -4.25 -12.27 3.79
C TYR A 51 -4.37 -13.71 3.30
N ALA A 52 -5.60 -14.17 3.12
CA ALA A 52 -5.93 -15.54 2.74
C ALA A 52 -5.22 -16.60 3.64
N GLY A 53 -5.07 -16.32 4.95
CA GLY A 53 -4.37 -17.22 5.89
C GLY A 53 -2.87 -17.38 5.59
N GLY A 54 -2.25 -16.39 4.91
CA GLY A 54 -0.83 -16.41 4.50
C GLY A 54 -0.61 -16.85 3.06
N ALA A 55 -1.65 -17.31 2.36
CA ALA A 55 -1.54 -17.75 0.97
C ALA A 55 -1.09 -16.61 0.03
N SER A 56 -1.47 -15.36 0.32
CA SER A 56 -1.03 -14.21 -0.47
C SER A 56 0.50 -14.04 -0.44
N GLU A 57 1.13 -14.09 0.74
CA GLU A 57 2.60 -14.05 0.86
C GLU A 57 3.28 -15.26 0.19
N GLN A 58 2.71 -16.47 0.36
CA GLN A 58 3.23 -17.70 -0.27
C GLN A 58 3.23 -17.60 -1.79
N THR A 59 2.14 -17.08 -2.38
CA THR A 59 2.00 -16.89 -3.83
C THR A 59 3.02 -15.89 -4.36
N ILE A 60 3.19 -14.75 -3.66
CA ILE A 60 4.19 -13.75 -4.04
C ILE A 60 5.62 -14.35 -3.94
N GLY A 61 5.93 -15.05 -2.85
CA GLY A 61 7.21 -15.75 -2.70
C GLY A 61 7.45 -16.82 -3.78
N ALA A 62 6.43 -17.57 -4.19
CA ALA A 62 6.53 -18.54 -5.27
C ALA A 62 6.72 -17.88 -6.65
N ALA A 63 6.14 -16.69 -6.83
CA ALA A 63 6.24 -15.95 -8.09
C ALA A 63 7.58 -15.24 -8.27
N LEU A 64 8.09 -14.58 -7.20
CA LEU A 64 9.13 -13.56 -7.30
C LEU A 64 10.41 -13.86 -6.52
N SER A 65 10.57 -15.06 -5.93
CA SER A 65 11.82 -15.34 -5.21
C SER A 65 12.94 -15.82 -6.17
N PRO A 66 14.10 -15.14 -6.23
CA PRO A 66 14.40 -13.84 -5.61
C PRO A 66 13.58 -12.70 -6.22
N VAL A 67 13.19 -11.72 -5.37
CA VAL A 67 12.44 -10.55 -5.84
C VAL A 67 13.30 -9.76 -6.84
N PRO A 68 12.78 -9.43 -8.04
CA PRO A 68 13.53 -8.67 -9.03
C PRO A 68 13.91 -7.27 -8.53
N ASP A 69 15.05 -6.77 -8.99
CA ASP A 69 15.48 -5.39 -8.73
C ASP A 69 14.41 -4.39 -9.19
N GLY A 70 14.17 -3.37 -8.38
CA GLY A 70 13.15 -2.35 -8.66
C GLY A 70 11.73 -2.75 -8.26
N VAL A 71 11.49 -3.95 -7.74
CA VAL A 71 10.21 -4.38 -7.20
C VAL A 71 10.22 -4.32 -5.67
N LEU A 72 9.28 -3.59 -5.08
CA LEU A 72 9.09 -3.48 -3.64
C LEU A 72 7.85 -4.28 -3.22
N VAL A 73 8.07 -5.30 -2.39
CA VAL A 73 6.99 -6.06 -1.75
C VAL A 73 6.84 -5.57 -0.32
N ALA A 74 5.67 -5.03 0.01
CA ALA A 74 5.31 -4.63 1.37
C ALA A 74 4.40 -5.67 2.01
N THR A 75 4.61 -5.98 3.29
CA THR A 75 3.70 -6.81 4.09
C THR A 75 3.42 -6.18 5.45
N LYS A 76 2.53 -6.79 6.22
CA LYS A 76 2.00 -6.24 7.48
C LYS A 76 1.78 -7.34 8.50
N GLY A 77 1.95 -7.01 9.78
CA GLY A 77 1.54 -7.84 10.90
C GLY A 77 0.92 -7.05 12.04
N GLY A 78 0.48 -7.73 13.09
CA GLY A 78 -0.23 -7.12 14.20
C GLY A 78 -1.71 -6.89 13.91
N TYR A 79 -2.36 -7.83 13.20
CA TYR A 79 -3.80 -7.81 12.92
C TYR A 79 -4.51 -8.94 13.65
N GLY A 80 -5.59 -8.62 14.38
CA GLY A 80 -6.40 -9.63 15.08
C GLY A 80 -7.01 -9.14 16.39
N GLY A 81 -6.67 -7.95 16.86
CA GLY A 81 -7.17 -7.37 18.09
C GLY A 81 -6.15 -7.41 19.23
N ALA A 82 -6.63 -7.56 20.46
CA ALA A 82 -5.82 -7.48 21.67
C ALA A 82 -4.66 -8.50 21.71
N GLY A 83 -3.46 -8.01 21.97
CA GLY A 83 -2.23 -8.81 22.08
C GLY A 83 -1.49 -9.09 20.77
N HIS A 84 -2.07 -8.76 19.59
CA HIS A 84 -1.39 -8.94 18.31
C HIS A 84 -0.29 -7.89 18.05
N GLY A 85 -0.32 -6.75 18.76
CA GLY A 85 0.75 -5.76 18.75
C GLY A 85 1.94 -6.07 19.66
N ARG A 86 1.89 -7.13 20.47
CA ARG A 86 2.97 -7.51 21.40
C ARG A 86 4.22 -7.93 20.64
N ARG A 87 5.37 -7.65 21.23
CA ARG A 87 6.70 -7.94 20.67
C ARG A 87 6.85 -9.36 20.13
N GLU A 88 6.46 -10.37 20.92
CA GLU A 88 6.62 -11.77 20.55
C GLU A 88 5.74 -12.14 19.34
N ALA A 89 4.51 -11.62 19.31
CA ALA A 89 3.58 -11.85 18.21
C ALA A 89 4.11 -11.24 16.91
N LEU A 90 4.52 -9.97 16.93
CA LEU A 90 5.06 -9.27 15.76
C LEU A 90 6.34 -9.92 15.25
N ARG A 91 7.26 -10.34 16.14
CA ARG A 91 8.49 -11.04 15.73
C ARG A 91 8.18 -12.37 15.05
N SER A 92 7.27 -13.16 15.61
CA SER A 92 6.84 -14.43 15.02
C SER A 92 6.19 -14.22 13.64
N GLU A 93 5.34 -13.21 13.49
CA GLU A 93 4.71 -12.89 12.20
C GLU A 93 5.73 -12.39 11.16
N ILE A 94 6.73 -11.61 11.56
CA ILE A 94 7.81 -11.15 10.68
C ILE A 94 8.64 -12.35 10.18
N GLU A 95 9.05 -13.26 11.09
CA GLU A 95 9.82 -14.45 10.73
C GLU A 95 9.02 -15.37 9.79
N GLU A 96 7.72 -15.51 10.04
CA GLU A 96 6.84 -16.27 9.15
C GLU A 96 6.65 -15.60 7.79
N SER A 97 6.50 -14.26 7.75
CA SER A 97 6.40 -13.49 6.49
C SER A 97 7.66 -13.62 5.64
N LEU A 98 8.85 -13.55 6.25
CA LEU A 98 10.13 -13.80 5.56
C LEU A 98 10.15 -15.19 4.92
N ARG A 99 9.73 -16.22 5.67
CA ARG A 99 9.67 -17.59 5.19
C ARG A 99 8.68 -17.76 4.02
N ARG A 100 7.47 -17.19 4.12
CA ARG A 100 6.44 -17.28 3.07
C ARG A 100 6.83 -16.52 1.81
N LEU A 101 7.39 -15.32 1.97
CA LEU A 101 7.90 -14.49 0.86
C LEU A 101 9.20 -15.04 0.26
N ARG A 102 9.86 -16.02 0.93
CA ARG A 102 11.13 -16.62 0.52
C ARG A 102 12.22 -15.57 0.31
N THR A 103 12.34 -14.66 1.26
CA THR A 103 13.31 -13.57 1.27
C THR A 103 13.99 -13.45 2.62
N ASP A 104 15.21 -12.96 2.65
CA ASP A 104 15.95 -12.69 3.89
C ASP A 104 15.62 -11.30 4.46
N VAL A 105 15.05 -10.40 3.65
CA VAL A 105 14.76 -9.02 4.04
C VAL A 105 13.43 -8.58 3.46
N ILE A 106 12.56 -7.99 4.29
CA ILE A 106 11.30 -7.36 3.88
C ILE A 106 11.57 -5.87 3.61
N PRO A 107 11.35 -5.36 2.38
CA PRO A 107 11.60 -3.95 2.05
C PRO A 107 10.76 -2.97 2.87
N LEU A 108 9.48 -3.28 3.11
CA LEU A 108 8.58 -2.44 3.90
C LEU A 108 7.64 -3.32 4.74
N TYR A 109 7.63 -3.10 6.05
CA TYR A 109 6.75 -3.79 6.98
C TYR A 109 5.88 -2.82 7.75
N TYR A 110 4.56 -3.02 7.70
CA TYR A 110 3.61 -2.19 8.44
C TYR A 110 3.18 -2.81 9.75
N LEU A 111 3.05 -2.00 10.80
CA LEU A 111 2.10 -2.30 11.87
C LEU A 111 0.69 -2.21 11.28
N HIS A 112 0.00 -3.35 11.14
CA HIS A 112 -1.26 -3.46 10.39
C HIS A 112 -2.42 -2.75 11.09
N ARG A 113 -2.43 -2.80 12.43
CA ARG A 113 -3.40 -2.11 13.30
C ARG A 113 -2.72 -1.71 14.59
N VAL A 114 -3.15 -0.60 15.16
CA VAL A 114 -2.77 -0.26 16.53
C VAL A 114 -3.54 -1.16 17.48
N ASP A 115 -2.81 -1.92 18.29
CA ASP A 115 -3.40 -2.83 19.27
C ASP A 115 -3.97 -2.02 20.45
N PRO A 116 -5.23 -2.25 20.86
CA PRO A 116 -5.83 -1.50 21.96
C PRO A 116 -5.23 -1.81 23.33
N GLU A 117 -4.54 -2.95 23.51
CA GLU A 117 -3.95 -3.39 24.78
C GLU A 117 -2.43 -3.27 24.83
N THR A 118 -1.78 -3.06 23.69
CA THR A 118 -0.31 -2.91 23.61
C THR A 118 0.03 -1.45 23.30
N PRO A 119 0.91 -0.81 24.09
CA PRO A 119 1.37 0.54 23.77
C PRO A 119 1.94 0.59 22.34
N LEU A 120 1.54 1.63 21.59
CA LEU A 120 1.99 1.81 20.21
C LEU A 120 3.51 1.77 20.09
N GLU A 121 4.19 2.39 21.04
CA GLU A 121 5.65 2.48 21.09
C GLU A 121 6.31 1.11 21.27
N GLU A 122 5.67 0.18 21.97
CA GLU A 122 6.13 -1.21 22.11
C GLU A 122 6.01 -1.96 20.77
N SER A 123 4.85 -1.84 20.11
CA SER A 123 4.61 -2.48 18.80
C SER A 123 5.57 -1.96 17.74
N VAL A 124 5.73 -0.65 17.63
CA VAL A 124 6.67 -0.02 16.68
C VAL A 124 8.12 -0.37 17.05
N GLY A 125 8.45 -0.40 18.33
CA GLY A 125 9.77 -0.79 18.84
C GLY A 125 10.13 -2.23 18.47
N ALA A 126 9.19 -3.16 18.53
CA ALA A 126 9.40 -4.54 18.12
C ALA A 126 9.75 -4.66 16.61
N ILE A 127 9.07 -3.87 15.77
CA ILE A 127 9.35 -3.82 14.33
C ILE A 127 10.71 -3.13 14.07
N ALA A 128 11.00 -2.05 14.83
CA ALA A 128 12.28 -1.33 14.72
C ALA A 128 13.48 -2.23 15.07
N GLU A 129 13.38 -3.08 16.09
CA GLU A 129 14.41 -4.06 16.44
C GLU A 129 14.66 -5.08 15.29
N CYS A 130 13.60 -5.52 14.61
CA CYS A 130 13.75 -6.37 13.43
C CYS A 130 14.43 -5.62 12.28
N ARG A 131 14.18 -4.32 12.14
CA ARG A 131 14.89 -3.46 11.19
C ARG A 131 16.38 -3.33 11.54
N GLU A 132 16.74 -3.10 12.80
CA GLU A 132 18.12 -3.03 13.26
C GLU A 132 18.89 -4.36 13.03
N ARG A 133 18.18 -5.48 13.10
CA ARG A 133 18.72 -6.82 12.78
C ARG A 133 18.84 -7.08 11.27
N GLY A 134 18.40 -6.15 10.42
CA GLY A 134 18.44 -6.28 8.97
C GLY A 134 17.35 -7.16 8.34
N LEU A 135 16.32 -7.54 9.11
CA LEU A 135 15.20 -8.35 8.62
C LEU A 135 14.14 -7.50 7.88
N ILE A 136 14.12 -6.20 8.15
CA ILE A 136 13.22 -5.21 7.56
C ILE A 136 14.05 -4.00 7.15
N GLN A 137 13.75 -3.37 6.01
CA GLN A 137 14.41 -2.13 5.60
C GLN A 137 13.67 -0.90 6.12
N HIS A 138 12.35 -0.83 5.90
CA HIS A 138 11.53 0.32 6.24
C HIS A 138 10.31 -0.07 7.08
N VAL A 139 9.92 0.84 7.99
CA VAL A 139 8.75 0.69 8.85
C VAL A 139 7.61 1.55 8.34
N GLY A 140 6.41 0.99 8.31
CA GLY A 140 5.16 1.68 8.05
C GLY A 140 4.15 1.49 9.18
N ILE A 141 3.07 2.26 9.13
CA ILE A 141 1.94 2.11 10.06
C ILE A 141 0.62 2.20 9.28
N SER A 142 -0.37 1.40 9.69
CA SER A 142 -1.67 1.37 9.01
C SER A 142 -2.81 1.73 9.96
N SER A 143 -3.83 2.42 9.42
CA SER A 143 -5.03 2.83 10.14
C SER A 143 -4.73 3.69 11.37
N ALA A 144 -3.86 4.68 11.18
CA ALA A 144 -3.34 5.55 12.22
C ALA A 144 -3.78 7.01 12.04
N SER A 145 -4.02 7.71 13.16
CA SER A 145 -4.20 9.16 13.20
C SER A 145 -2.84 9.89 13.10
N VAL A 146 -2.85 11.19 12.86
CA VAL A 146 -1.65 12.04 12.87
C VAL A 146 -0.89 11.87 14.20
N GLU A 147 -1.58 11.96 15.35
CA GLU A 147 -0.97 11.76 16.68
C GLU A 147 -0.25 10.41 16.78
N GLN A 148 -0.88 9.33 16.28
CA GLN A 148 -0.27 8.01 16.31
C GLN A 148 0.96 7.91 15.41
N VAL A 149 0.93 8.56 14.23
CA VAL A 149 2.09 8.62 13.33
C VAL A 149 3.24 9.40 14.01
N GLU A 150 2.95 10.54 14.65
CA GLU A 150 3.95 11.32 15.38
C GLU A 150 4.59 10.53 16.54
N ARG A 151 3.78 9.77 17.29
CA ARG A 151 4.27 8.89 18.35
C ARG A 151 5.13 7.77 17.79
N ALA A 152 4.72 7.12 16.71
CA ALA A 152 5.50 6.08 16.04
C ALA A 152 6.86 6.62 15.54
N ARG A 153 6.88 7.83 14.98
CA ARG A 153 8.12 8.50 14.49
C ARG A 153 9.14 8.81 15.59
N LYS A 154 8.71 8.93 16.85
CA LYS A 154 9.64 9.08 17.98
C LYS A 154 10.39 7.78 18.29
N VAL A 155 9.86 6.63 17.83
CA VAL A 155 10.47 5.31 18.04
C VAL A 155 11.30 4.89 16.83
N ALA A 156 10.77 5.07 15.61
CA ALA A 156 11.45 4.70 14.38
C ALA A 156 11.06 5.63 13.22
N PRO A 157 11.92 5.82 12.21
CA PRO A 157 11.54 6.48 10.97
C PRO A 157 10.38 5.73 10.29
N ILE A 158 9.29 6.43 10.00
CA ILE A 158 8.11 5.89 9.30
C ILE A 158 8.21 6.29 7.83
N ALA A 159 8.32 5.30 6.94
CA ALA A 159 8.44 5.52 5.50
C ALA A 159 7.08 5.64 4.81
N ALA A 160 6.04 4.98 5.35
CA ALA A 160 4.71 4.98 4.76
C ALA A 160 3.60 4.89 5.81
N VAL A 161 2.47 5.54 5.52
CA VAL A 161 1.21 5.42 6.26
C VAL A 161 0.14 4.86 5.33
N GLN A 162 -0.58 3.81 5.77
CA GLN A 162 -1.60 3.17 4.96
C GLN A 162 -2.97 3.23 5.63
N ASN A 163 -3.88 4.08 5.12
CA ASN A 163 -5.22 4.27 5.67
C ASN A 163 -6.32 4.06 4.62
N HIS A 164 -7.58 3.87 5.08
CA HIS A 164 -8.74 3.83 4.20
C HIS A 164 -8.97 5.21 3.59
N TYR A 165 -8.89 5.31 2.27
CA TYR A 165 -9.16 6.58 1.59
C TYR A 165 -9.54 6.36 0.12
N ASN A 166 -10.58 7.04 -0.35
CA ASN A 166 -11.07 7.05 -1.72
C ASN A 166 -12.04 8.23 -1.94
N LEU A 167 -12.69 8.31 -3.09
CA LEU A 167 -13.64 9.38 -3.42
C LEU A 167 -14.82 9.49 -2.43
N SER A 168 -15.22 8.38 -1.78
CA SER A 168 -16.34 8.33 -0.85
C SER A 168 -15.93 8.32 0.63
N GLU A 169 -14.68 8.05 0.94
CA GLU A 169 -14.15 7.97 2.30
C GLU A 169 -12.95 8.90 2.46
N ARG A 170 -13.11 9.96 3.26
CA ARG A 170 -12.14 11.07 3.37
C ARG A 170 -11.76 11.42 4.80
N ALA A 171 -12.03 10.54 5.74
CA ALA A 171 -11.76 10.78 7.16
C ALA A 171 -10.28 11.05 7.49
N HIS A 172 -9.35 10.80 6.55
CA HIS A 172 -7.90 10.92 6.75
C HIS A 172 -7.25 12.01 5.88
N ASP A 173 -7.98 13.07 5.52
CA ASP A 173 -7.41 14.21 4.81
C ASP A 173 -6.25 14.87 5.59
N ASP A 174 -6.37 15.00 6.90
CA ASP A 174 -5.36 15.50 7.81
C ASP A 174 -4.07 14.64 7.80
N VAL A 175 -4.22 13.32 7.76
CA VAL A 175 -3.09 12.39 7.68
C VAL A 175 -2.38 12.49 6.34
N ILE A 176 -3.13 12.69 5.23
CA ILE A 176 -2.54 12.88 3.90
C ILE A 176 -1.71 14.16 3.87
N ASP A 177 -2.24 15.26 4.40
CA ASP A 177 -1.56 16.55 4.41
C ASP A 177 -0.29 16.48 5.29
N TYR A 178 -0.38 15.88 6.47
CA TYR A 178 0.77 15.60 7.32
C TYR A 178 1.84 14.74 6.62
N CYS A 179 1.44 13.68 5.94
CA CYS A 179 2.36 12.83 5.18
C CYS A 179 3.06 13.60 4.05
N ALA A 180 2.33 14.49 3.36
CA ALA A 180 2.90 15.33 2.30
C ALA A 180 3.94 16.33 2.83
N GLU A 181 3.69 16.94 4.00
CA GLU A 181 4.61 17.85 4.68
C GLU A 181 5.90 17.14 5.11
N GLU A 182 5.77 15.96 5.69
CA GLU A 182 6.86 15.17 6.25
C GLU A 182 7.60 14.26 5.24
N GLY A 183 7.14 14.23 3.98
CA GLY A 183 7.73 13.37 2.94
C GLY A 183 7.47 11.87 3.15
N ILE A 184 6.41 11.53 3.88
CA ILE A 184 5.97 10.15 4.13
C ILE A 184 5.03 9.72 2.99
N VAL A 185 5.18 8.50 2.47
CA VAL A 185 4.27 7.99 1.44
C VAL A 185 2.92 7.63 2.07
N PHE A 186 1.83 8.16 1.48
CA PHE A 186 0.47 7.78 1.89
C PHE A 186 -0.10 6.74 0.93
N VAL A 187 -0.50 5.58 1.48
CA VAL A 187 -0.98 4.43 0.71
C VAL A 187 -2.47 4.20 1.00
N PRO A 188 -3.39 4.69 0.16
CA PRO A 188 -4.82 4.44 0.35
C PRO A 188 -5.17 2.99 0.05
N TYR A 189 -5.69 2.26 1.04
CA TYR A 189 -6.32 0.96 0.78
C TYR A 189 -7.80 1.13 0.43
N PHE A 190 -8.35 0.17 -0.33
CA PHE A 190 -9.69 0.25 -0.95
C PHE A 190 -9.90 1.52 -1.79
N PRO A 191 -8.95 1.89 -2.66
CA PRO A 191 -8.97 3.16 -3.39
C PRO A 191 -10.17 3.30 -4.35
N LEU A 192 -10.77 2.19 -4.78
CA LEU A 192 -11.91 2.15 -5.71
C LEU A 192 -13.23 1.70 -5.06
N ARG A 193 -13.25 1.53 -3.72
CA ARG A 193 -14.46 1.08 -3.03
C ARG A 193 -15.45 2.23 -2.84
N GLY A 194 -16.75 1.90 -2.94
CA GLY A 194 -17.83 2.84 -2.64
C GLY A 194 -18.28 3.72 -3.80
N GLY A 195 -17.67 3.56 -4.98
CA GLY A 195 -17.98 4.41 -6.15
C GLY A 195 -17.44 5.83 -6.00
N GLY A 196 -18.13 6.80 -6.59
CA GLY A 196 -17.76 8.21 -6.55
C GLY A 196 -18.98 9.13 -6.64
N PRO A 197 -18.75 10.46 -6.67
CA PRO A 197 -19.81 11.42 -6.89
C PRO A 197 -20.45 11.26 -8.28
N PRO A 198 -21.67 11.80 -8.50
CA PRO A 198 -22.35 11.70 -9.81
C PRO A 198 -21.52 12.20 -10.99
N ALA A 199 -20.60 13.13 -10.76
CA ALA A 199 -19.71 13.68 -11.79
C ALA A 199 -18.65 12.67 -12.29
N LEU A 200 -18.44 11.53 -11.62
CA LEU A 200 -17.37 10.58 -11.95
C LEU A 200 -17.54 9.99 -13.36
N ASP A 201 -18.75 9.56 -13.70
CA ASP A 201 -19.03 8.96 -15.00
C ASP A 201 -18.92 10.00 -16.14
N ASP A 202 -19.41 11.23 -15.92
CA ASP A 202 -19.31 12.33 -16.87
C ASP A 202 -17.85 12.73 -17.14
N VAL A 203 -17.01 12.75 -16.10
CA VAL A 203 -15.57 13.03 -16.27
C VAL A 203 -14.89 11.89 -17.01
N ALA A 204 -15.22 10.64 -16.70
CA ALA A 204 -14.68 9.47 -17.36
C ALA A 204 -15.00 9.49 -18.87
N GLU A 205 -16.25 9.77 -19.25
CA GLU A 205 -16.65 9.88 -20.65
C GLU A 205 -15.87 11.00 -21.38
N ARG A 206 -15.81 12.20 -20.79
CA ARG A 206 -15.05 13.34 -21.40
C ARG A 206 -13.58 13.05 -21.59
N ARG A 207 -12.97 12.25 -20.71
CA ARG A 207 -11.53 11.89 -20.77
C ARG A 207 -11.25 10.64 -21.61
N GLY A 208 -12.28 9.94 -22.08
CA GLY A 208 -12.12 8.64 -22.76
C GLY A 208 -11.45 7.61 -21.85
N ALA A 209 -11.74 7.70 -20.54
CA ALA A 209 -11.17 6.85 -19.49
C ALA A 209 -12.29 6.09 -18.76
N THR A 210 -11.93 5.09 -17.96
CA THR A 210 -12.91 4.43 -17.10
C THR A 210 -13.10 5.21 -15.78
N PRO A 211 -14.23 5.04 -15.08
CA PRO A 211 -14.42 5.62 -13.75
C PRO A 211 -13.32 5.22 -12.76
N ALA A 212 -12.80 4.00 -12.86
CA ALA A 212 -11.69 3.53 -12.03
C ALA A 212 -10.40 4.31 -12.31
N GLN A 213 -10.06 4.55 -13.56
CA GLN A 213 -8.91 5.37 -13.95
C GLN A 213 -9.03 6.81 -13.46
N VAL A 214 -10.21 7.42 -13.60
CA VAL A 214 -10.46 8.78 -13.10
C VAL A 214 -10.33 8.84 -11.58
N ALA A 215 -10.87 7.86 -10.85
CA ALA A 215 -10.75 7.80 -9.39
C ALA A 215 -9.29 7.65 -8.94
N LEU A 216 -8.49 6.81 -9.59
CA LEU A 216 -7.06 6.67 -9.30
C LEU A 216 -6.28 7.94 -9.66
N ALA A 217 -6.56 8.57 -10.80
CA ALA A 217 -5.94 9.84 -11.19
C ALA A 217 -6.24 10.95 -10.19
N TRP A 218 -7.49 11.02 -9.69
CA TRP A 218 -7.88 11.94 -8.62
C TRP A 218 -7.07 11.72 -7.35
N LEU A 219 -6.92 10.46 -6.89
CA LEU A 219 -6.11 10.11 -5.73
C LEU A 219 -4.64 10.54 -5.90
N VAL A 220 -4.03 10.18 -7.02
CA VAL A 220 -2.63 10.52 -7.30
C VAL A 220 -2.42 12.03 -7.37
N ARG A 221 -3.42 12.79 -7.85
CA ARG A 221 -3.39 14.26 -7.86
C ARG A 221 -3.58 14.87 -6.48
N ARG A 222 -4.32 14.21 -5.54
CA ARG A 222 -4.59 14.72 -4.19
C ARG A 222 -3.30 15.00 -3.40
N SER A 223 -2.25 14.21 -3.59
CA SER A 223 -0.97 14.43 -2.92
C SER A 223 0.21 13.88 -3.72
N ARG A 224 1.34 14.58 -3.66
CA ARG A 224 2.59 14.13 -4.27
C ARG A 224 3.13 12.82 -3.67
N THR A 225 2.74 12.48 -2.45
CA THR A 225 3.14 11.26 -1.74
C THR A 225 2.13 10.11 -1.86
N MET A 226 1.07 10.30 -2.66
CA MET A 226 0.00 9.32 -2.82
C MET A 226 0.41 8.11 -3.67
N LEU A 227 0.13 6.89 -3.15
CA LEU A 227 0.41 5.60 -3.79
C LEU A 227 -0.79 4.65 -3.60
N PRO A 228 -1.87 4.76 -4.39
CA PRO A 228 -3.02 3.86 -4.29
C PRO A 228 -2.66 2.43 -4.66
N ILE A 229 -3.31 1.46 -3.97
CA ILE A 229 -3.11 0.02 -4.15
C ILE A 229 -4.42 -0.69 -4.52
N PRO A 230 -4.98 -0.45 -5.71
CA PRO A 230 -6.16 -1.18 -6.16
C PRO A 230 -5.90 -2.68 -6.24
N GLY A 231 -6.86 -3.48 -5.75
CA GLY A 231 -6.77 -4.95 -5.77
C GLY A 231 -7.41 -5.52 -7.03
N THR A 232 -6.66 -6.35 -7.76
CA THR A 232 -7.16 -7.11 -8.92
C THR A 232 -6.43 -8.45 -9.06
N LEU A 233 -7.04 -9.41 -9.78
CA LEU A 233 -6.42 -10.66 -10.26
C LEU A 233 -6.50 -10.75 -11.81
N SER A 234 -6.80 -9.64 -12.49
CA SER A 234 -6.85 -9.53 -13.95
C SER A 234 -5.74 -8.63 -14.46
N LEU A 235 -4.95 -9.11 -15.43
CA LEU A 235 -3.92 -8.29 -16.11
C LEU A 235 -4.55 -7.12 -16.88
N GLU A 236 -5.75 -7.30 -17.43
CA GLU A 236 -6.48 -6.22 -18.10
C GLU A 236 -6.78 -5.07 -17.12
N HIS A 237 -7.35 -5.39 -15.95
CA HIS A 237 -7.60 -4.39 -14.90
C HIS A 237 -6.31 -3.80 -14.34
N LEU A 238 -5.21 -4.56 -14.28
CA LEU A 238 -3.91 -4.02 -13.85
C LEU A 238 -3.42 -2.97 -14.85
N ARG A 239 -3.44 -3.27 -16.15
CA ARG A 239 -3.06 -2.31 -17.21
C ARG A 239 -3.93 -1.06 -17.15
N GLU A 240 -5.23 -1.23 -16.98
CA GLU A 240 -6.19 -0.15 -16.79
C GLU A 240 -5.80 0.72 -15.58
N ASN A 241 -5.51 0.11 -14.43
CA ASN A 241 -5.10 0.83 -13.23
C ASN A 241 -3.77 1.59 -13.42
N LEU A 242 -2.78 1.00 -14.08
CA LEU A 242 -1.50 1.66 -14.37
C LEU A 242 -1.67 2.82 -15.36
N ALA A 243 -2.57 2.68 -16.34
CA ALA A 243 -2.90 3.74 -17.31
C ALA A 243 -3.65 4.93 -16.69
N ALA A 244 -4.14 4.82 -15.44
CA ALA A 244 -4.70 5.95 -14.70
C ALA A 244 -3.67 7.09 -14.52
N LEU A 245 -2.37 6.79 -14.56
CA LEU A 245 -1.29 7.78 -14.49
C LEU A 245 -1.19 8.68 -15.75
N ASP A 246 -1.88 8.31 -16.84
CA ASP A 246 -1.95 9.08 -18.06
C ASP A 246 -3.22 9.97 -18.15
N VAL A 247 -4.14 9.82 -17.17
CA VAL A 247 -5.37 10.61 -17.10
C VAL A 247 -5.09 11.94 -16.42
N GLU A 248 -5.09 13.02 -17.19
CA GLU A 248 -4.97 14.38 -16.66
C GLU A 248 -6.35 14.97 -16.36
N LEU A 249 -6.59 15.35 -15.12
CA LEU A 249 -7.81 16.05 -14.68
C LEU A 249 -7.57 17.57 -14.70
N SER A 250 -8.53 18.33 -15.22
CA SER A 250 -8.54 19.79 -15.05
C SER A 250 -8.82 20.16 -13.59
N GLU A 251 -8.62 21.42 -13.21
CA GLU A 251 -8.97 21.90 -11.85
C GLU A 251 -10.48 21.73 -11.59
N GLU A 252 -11.30 22.10 -12.57
CA GLU A 252 -12.77 22.00 -12.49
C GLU A 252 -13.21 20.54 -12.28
N GLU A 253 -12.63 19.59 -13.02
CA GLU A 253 -12.94 18.17 -12.89
C GLU A 253 -12.46 17.60 -11.54
N TYR A 254 -11.27 18.01 -11.09
CA TYR A 254 -10.76 17.60 -9.80
C TYR A 254 -11.67 18.06 -8.64
N GLU A 255 -12.12 19.33 -8.67
CA GLU A 255 -13.03 19.88 -7.67
C GLU A 255 -14.46 19.28 -7.77
N ALA A 256 -14.94 18.97 -8.98
CA ALA A 256 -16.23 18.31 -9.17
C ALA A 256 -16.27 16.87 -8.59
N LEU A 257 -15.09 16.23 -8.43
CA LEU A 257 -14.95 14.92 -7.83
C LEU A 257 -14.66 14.98 -6.32
N ARG A 258 -14.45 16.17 -5.78
CA ARG A 258 -14.11 16.40 -4.37
C ARG A 258 -15.35 16.40 -3.40
#